data_e05a242cdc648a6538312a08650a842d
#
_entry.id   e05a242cdc648a6538312a08650a842d
#
_cell.length_a   1.000
_cell.length_b   1.000
_cell.length_c   1.000
_cell.angle_alpha   90.00
_cell.angle_beta   90.00
_cell.angle_gamma   90.00
#
_symmetry.space_group_name_H-M   'P 1'
#
loop_
_entity.id
_entity.type
_entity.pdbx_description
1 polymer ?
#
loop_
_entity_poly.entity_id
_entity_poly.type
_entity_poly.pdbx_seq_one_letter_code
_entity_poly.pdbx_strand_id
1 'polypeptide(L)'
;MKKQLAGVALVLVAVSLGSIQPVEACTRAVYIGPDQMVITGRTMDWKEDIMTNIYVFPRGIQRAGHNKDKTVNWTAKYGSVIATGYDIGTCDGMNEKGLVASLLFLPESIYSLPGDTRPAMGISIWTQYVLDNFATVREAVDELKKETFRIRSE
;
A
#
# COMPACT_ATOMS: atom_id res chain seq x y z
N MET A 1 -7.21 -34.25 44.38
CA MET A 1 -7.60 -32.92 43.94
C MET A 1 -6.46 -32.01 43.48
N LYS A 2 -5.37 -31.82 44.25
CA LYS A 2 -4.23 -30.93 43.85
C LYS A 2 -3.52 -31.31 42.54
N LYS A 3 -3.36 -32.63 42.26
CA LYS A 3 -2.69 -33.12 41.03
C LYS A 3 -3.53 -32.90 39.74
N GLN A 4 -4.87 -32.94 39.86
CA GLN A 4 -5.76 -32.67 38.72
C GLN A 4 -5.81 -31.21 38.36
N LEU A 5 -5.76 -30.31 39.36
CA LEU A 5 -5.69 -28.86 39.12
C LEU A 5 -4.40 -28.44 38.43
N ALA A 6 -3.27 -29.05 38.77
CA ALA A 6 -1.99 -28.76 38.12
C ALA A 6 -1.99 -29.17 36.63
N GLY A 7 -2.61 -30.33 36.29
CA GLY A 7 -2.75 -30.77 34.91
C GLY A 7 -3.62 -29.85 34.05
N VAL A 8 -4.74 -29.37 34.58
CA VAL A 8 -5.64 -28.46 33.90
C VAL A 8 -4.97 -27.07 33.68
N ALA A 9 -4.23 -26.57 34.67
CA ALA A 9 -3.49 -25.33 34.54
C ALA A 9 -2.38 -25.39 33.45
N LEU A 10 -1.67 -26.53 33.37
CA LEU A 10 -0.62 -26.73 32.35
C LEU A 10 -1.20 -26.81 30.94
N VAL A 11 -2.36 -27.44 30.74
CA VAL A 11 -3.06 -27.51 29.46
C VAL A 11 -3.57 -26.12 29.03
N LEU A 12 -4.11 -25.33 29.96
CA LEU A 12 -4.56 -23.98 29.68
C LEU A 12 -3.42 -23.03 29.25
N VAL A 13 -2.26 -23.16 29.91
CA VAL A 13 -1.06 -22.36 29.50
C VAL A 13 -0.54 -22.82 28.14
N ALA A 14 -0.51 -24.13 27.85
CA ALA A 14 -0.10 -24.63 26.54
C ALA A 14 -1.02 -24.21 25.40
N VAL A 15 -2.33 -24.15 25.64
CA VAL A 15 -3.32 -23.66 24.65
C VAL A 15 -3.18 -22.14 24.40
N SER A 16 -2.87 -21.36 25.44
CA SER A 16 -2.64 -19.92 25.27
C SER A 16 -1.32 -19.57 24.54
N LEU A 17 -0.31 -20.44 24.60
CA LEU A 17 0.96 -20.27 23.88
C LEU A 17 0.88 -20.74 22.41
N GLY A 18 -0.06 -21.61 22.06
CA GLY A 18 -0.23 -22.16 20.70
C GLY A 18 -0.97 -21.27 19.72
N SER A 19 -1.48 -20.10 20.15
CA SER A 19 -2.30 -19.21 19.29
C SER A 19 -1.64 -17.88 18.95
N ILE A 20 -0.33 -17.71 19.16
CA ILE A 20 0.39 -16.56 18.62
C ILE A 20 0.63 -16.82 17.14
N GLN A 21 -0.35 -16.46 16.33
CA GLN A 21 -0.14 -16.36 14.88
C GLN A 21 0.79 -15.17 14.63
N PRO A 22 1.86 -15.35 13.85
CA PRO A 22 2.64 -14.19 13.41
C PRO A 22 1.70 -13.26 12.64
N VAL A 23 1.53 -12.04 13.13
CA VAL A 23 0.80 -11.00 12.40
C VAL A 23 1.72 -10.56 11.26
N GLU A 24 1.47 -11.04 10.06
CA GLU A 24 2.10 -10.54 8.85
C GLU A 24 1.47 -9.19 8.52
N ALA A 25 2.12 -8.12 8.93
CA ALA A 25 1.66 -6.76 8.66
C ALA A 25 2.85 -5.87 8.32
N CYS A 26 2.74 -5.17 7.19
CA CYS A 26 3.71 -4.15 6.80
C CYS A 26 3.78 -3.05 7.87
N THR A 27 4.98 -2.67 8.27
CA THR A 27 5.20 -1.56 9.20
C THR A 27 5.72 -0.34 8.44
N ARG A 28 5.23 0.84 8.77
CA ARG A 28 5.71 2.11 8.25
C ARG A 28 6.10 3.02 9.40
N ALA A 29 7.29 3.63 9.32
CA ALA A 29 7.78 4.62 10.25
C ALA A 29 8.13 5.91 9.52
N VAL A 30 7.85 7.05 10.18
CA VAL A 30 8.19 8.37 9.67
C VAL A 30 9.02 9.08 10.75
N TYR A 31 10.22 9.48 10.40
CA TYR A 31 11.05 10.34 11.23
C TYR A 31 10.98 11.77 10.72
N ILE A 32 10.67 12.70 11.63
CA ILE A 32 10.67 14.14 11.35
C ILE A 32 11.88 14.74 12.07
N GLY A 33 12.87 15.14 11.29
CA GLY A 33 14.12 15.70 11.77
C GLY A 33 14.14 17.23 11.73
N PRO A 34 15.30 17.84 12.06
CA PRO A 34 15.52 19.27 11.89
C PRO A 34 15.34 19.71 10.42
N ASP A 35 15.13 21.02 10.21
CA ASP A 35 15.04 21.63 8.89
C ASP A 35 13.99 21.01 7.96
N GLN A 36 12.88 20.54 8.54
CA GLN A 36 11.77 19.87 7.83
C GLN A 36 12.19 18.58 7.11
N MET A 37 13.31 17.99 7.48
CA MET A 37 13.72 16.69 6.95
C MET A 37 12.70 15.61 7.34
N VAL A 38 12.21 14.87 6.36
CA VAL A 38 11.31 13.74 6.58
C VAL A 38 11.94 12.48 6.00
N ILE A 39 12.12 11.46 6.81
CA ILE A 39 12.58 10.14 6.37
C ILE A 39 11.46 9.15 6.60
N THR A 40 11.08 8.44 5.55
CA THR A 40 10.09 7.37 5.62
C THR A 40 10.80 6.04 5.40
N GLY A 41 10.58 5.09 6.31
CA GLY A 41 11.02 3.71 6.17
C GLY A 41 9.83 2.76 6.30
N ARG A 42 9.89 1.61 5.63
CA ARG A 42 8.87 0.57 5.77
C ARG A 42 9.46 -0.83 5.66
N THR A 43 8.77 -1.82 6.22
CA THR A 43 8.95 -3.23 5.90
C THR A 43 7.87 -3.68 4.93
N MET A 44 8.22 -4.62 4.05
CA MET A 44 7.28 -5.30 3.18
C MET A 44 7.17 -6.74 3.67
N ASP A 45 6.22 -6.98 4.57
CA ASP A 45 6.01 -8.29 5.14
C ASP A 45 4.96 -9.02 4.30
N TRP A 46 5.40 -10.03 3.56
CA TRP A 46 4.56 -10.81 2.66
C TRP A 46 4.94 -12.29 2.74
N LYS A 47 3.99 -13.15 2.48
CA LYS A 47 4.14 -14.62 2.62
C LYS A 47 5.15 -15.25 1.66
N GLU A 48 5.57 -14.54 0.63
CA GLU A 48 6.49 -15.00 -0.41
C GLU A 48 7.37 -13.86 -0.92
N ASP A 49 8.47 -14.19 -1.58
CA ASP A 49 9.30 -13.19 -2.24
C ASP A 49 8.52 -12.50 -3.37
N ILE A 50 8.36 -11.21 -3.26
CA ILE A 50 7.66 -10.37 -4.27
C ILE A 50 8.56 -9.88 -5.39
N MET A 51 9.82 -10.33 -5.44
CA MET A 51 10.79 -10.02 -6.50
C MET A 51 10.86 -8.51 -6.79
N THR A 52 11.13 -7.71 -5.74
CA THR A 52 11.16 -6.25 -5.83
C THR A 52 12.28 -5.77 -6.75
N ASN A 53 11.91 -4.96 -7.74
CA ASN A 53 12.82 -4.18 -8.57
C ASN A 53 12.64 -2.69 -8.30
N ILE A 54 13.70 -1.91 -8.56
CA ILE A 54 13.67 -0.44 -8.46
C ILE A 54 13.64 0.14 -9.87
N TYR A 55 12.66 1.02 -10.11
CA TYR A 55 12.52 1.73 -11.38
C TYR A 55 12.58 3.23 -11.17
N VAL A 56 13.12 3.91 -12.18
CA VAL A 56 13.10 5.38 -12.30
C VAL A 56 12.20 5.74 -13.46
N PHE A 57 11.13 6.46 -13.18
CA PHE A 57 10.19 6.93 -14.20
C PHE A 57 10.34 8.42 -14.44
N PRO A 58 10.50 8.87 -15.69
CA PRO A 58 10.51 10.28 -16.02
C PRO A 58 9.10 10.88 -16.02
N ARG A 59 9.02 12.21 -16.07
CA ARG A 59 7.79 12.94 -16.39
C ARG A 59 7.29 12.59 -17.78
N GLY A 60 6.01 12.83 -18.04
CA GLY A 60 5.40 12.75 -19.37
C GLY A 60 4.96 11.34 -19.80
N ILE A 61 5.15 10.32 -18.98
CA ILE A 61 4.63 8.99 -19.28
C ILE A 61 3.11 9.02 -19.25
N GLN A 62 2.49 8.54 -20.31
CA GLN A 62 1.05 8.32 -20.39
C GLN A 62 0.70 6.99 -19.73
N ARG A 63 -0.31 7.00 -18.89
CA ARG A 63 -0.75 5.83 -18.13
C ARG A 63 -2.25 5.67 -18.16
N ALA A 64 -2.70 4.41 -18.00
CA ALA A 64 -4.08 4.03 -17.78
C ALA A 64 -4.23 3.33 -16.43
N GLY A 65 -5.28 3.64 -15.70
CA GLY A 65 -5.54 3.06 -14.38
C GLY A 65 -5.92 1.60 -14.40
N HIS A 66 -6.43 1.09 -15.53
CA HIS A 66 -6.79 -0.30 -15.75
C HIS A 66 -6.84 -0.61 -17.24
N ASN A 67 -6.66 -1.86 -17.63
CA ASN A 67 -6.65 -2.30 -19.03
C ASN A 67 -8.02 -2.75 -19.56
N LYS A 68 -9.04 -2.78 -18.70
CA LYS A 68 -10.41 -3.18 -19.01
C LYS A 68 -11.36 -2.09 -18.53
N ASP A 69 -12.53 -1.98 -19.13
CA ASP A 69 -13.58 -1.05 -18.75
C ASP A 69 -13.21 0.46 -18.88
N LYS A 70 -14.12 1.30 -18.46
CA LYS A 70 -13.89 2.72 -18.31
C LYS A 70 -12.83 2.97 -17.24
N THR A 71 -11.72 3.57 -17.61
CA THR A 71 -10.56 3.76 -16.74
C THR A 71 -10.14 5.22 -16.64
N VAL A 72 -9.37 5.54 -15.60
CA VAL A 72 -8.68 6.83 -15.44
C VAL A 72 -7.45 6.82 -16.34
N ASN A 73 -7.24 7.88 -17.11
CA ASN A 73 -6.01 8.09 -17.87
C ASN A 73 -5.34 9.36 -17.40
N TRP A 74 -4.02 9.37 -17.34
CA TRP A 74 -3.23 10.55 -16.98
C TRP A 74 -1.87 10.57 -17.65
N THR A 75 -1.23 11.72 -17.59
CA THR A 75 0.17 11.89 -17.95
C THR A 75 0.94 12.27 -16.70
N ALA A 76 2.03 11.56 -16.40
CA ALA A 76 2.85 11.82 -15.21
C ALA A 76 3.38 13.26 -15.20
N LYS A 77 3.00 14.03 -14.19
CA LYS A 77 3.48 15.39 -13.96
C LYS A 77 4.88 15.38 -13.32
N TYR A 78 5.15 14.36 -12.53
CA TYR A 78 6.41 14.23 -11.79
C TYR A 78 7.11 12.94 -12.12
N GLY A 79 8.44 12.98 -12.16
CA GLY A 79 9.27 11.78 -12.17
C GLY A 79 9.32 11.13 -10.78
N SER A 80 9.56 9.83 -10.73
CA SER A 80 9.58 9.08 -9.48
C SER A 80 10.60 7.94 -9.50
N VAL A 81 11.05 7.56 -8.30
CA VAL A 81 11.76 6.31 -8.04
C VAL A 81 10.82 5.42 -7.26
N ILE A 82 10.64 4.19 -7.73
CA ILE A 82 9.66 3.26 -7.15
C ILE A 82 10.26 1.89 -6.89
N ALA A 83 9.64 1.18 -5.94
CA ALA A 83 9.83 -0.26 -5.72
C ALA A 83 8.59 -1.01 -6.14
N THR A 84 8.77 -2.07 -6.94
CA THR A 84 7.68 -2.89 -7.44
C THR A 84 7.43 -4.12 -6.57
N GLY A 85 6.20 -4.66 -6.65
CA GLY A 85 5.90 -6.03 -6.26
C GLY A 85 5.60 -6.87 -7.49
N TYR A 86 6.19 -8.06 -7.57
CA TYR A 86 6.08 -9.00 -8.70
C TYR A 86 6.44 -8.40 -10.07
N ASP A 87 7.20 -7.33 -10.05
CA ASP A 87 7.55 -6.53 -11.23
C ASP A 87 6.32 -5.96 -11.99
N ILE A 88 5.17 -5.91 -11.34
CA ILE A 88 3.88 -5.50 -11.93
C ILE A 88 3.38 -4.19 -11.33
N GLY A 89 3.36 -4.09 -10.00
CA GLY A 89 2.71 -2.99 -9.28
C GLY A 89 3.68 -2.11 -8.51
N THR A 90 3.36 -0.81 -8.41
CA THR A 90 4.09 0.13 -7.57
C THR A 90 3.70 -0.07 -6.11
N CYS A 91 4.58 -0.67 -5.32
CA CYS A 91 4.35 -0.91 -3.90
C CYS A 91 4.81 0.25 -3.01
N ASP A 92 5.87 0.95 -3.44
CA ASP A 92 6.46 2.07 -2.70
C ASP A 92 7.15 3.01 -3.66
N GLY A 93 7.34 4.26 -3.25
CA GLY A 93 8.13 5.19 -4.04
C GLY A 93 8.13 6.61 -3.52
N MET A 94 8.96 7.41 -4.16
CA MET A 94 9.09 8.83 -3.91
C MET A 94 9.15 9.57 -5.24
N ASN A 95 8.41 10.66 -5.37
CA ASN A 95 8.55 11.51 -6.54
C ASN A 95 9.56 12.64 -6.33
N GLU A 96 9.90 13.33 -7.39
CA GLU A 96 10.87 14.43 -7.40
C GLU A 96 10.48 15.66 -6.56
N LYS A 97 9.24 15.69 -6.03
CA LYS A 97 8.78 16.70 -5.07
C LYS A 97 8.94 16.26 -3.62
N GLY A 98 9.46 15.04 -3.39
CA GLY A 98 9.63 14.46 -2.06
C GLY A 98 8.35 13.82 -1.50
N LEU A 99 7.28 13.71 -2.29
CA LEU A 99 6.10 12.96 -1.86
C LEU A 99 6.42 11.46 -1.86
N VAL A 100 6.22 10.82 -0.71
CA VAL A 100 6.33 9.36 -0.55
C VAL A 100 4.94 8.76 -0.49
N ALA A 101 4.72 7.69 -1.26
CA ALA A 101 3.51 6.89 -1.23
C ALA A 101 3.85 5.41 -1.10
N SER A 102 3.10 4.70 -0.25
CA SER A 102 3.30 3.28 0.05
C SER A 102 1.97 2.54 0.00
N LEU A 103 1.96 1.38 -0.64
CA LEU A 103 0.83 0.46 -0.62
C LEU A 103 1.01 -0.50 0.56
N LEU A 104 0.06 -0.49 1.50
CA LEU A 104 0.02 -1.41 2.63
C LEU A 104 -1.23 -2.29 2.50
N PHE A 105 -1.06 -3.57 2.83
CA PHE A 105 -2.18 -4.51 2.80
C PHE A 105 -3.06 -4.35 4.04
N LEU A 106 -4.37 -4.26 3.83
CA LEU A 106 -5.39 -4.25 4.88
C LEU A 106 -6.50 -5.22 4.46
N PRO A 107 -6.63 -6.39 5.13
CA PRO A 107 -7.61 -7.41 4.77
C PRO A 107 -9.06 -6.90 4.79
N GLU A 108 -9.37 -5.97 5.68
CA GLU A 108 -10.70 -5.37 5.86
C GLU A 108 -11.05 -4.31 4.80
N SER A 109 -10.14 -4.04 3.85
CA SER A 109 -10.39 -3.05 2.80
C SER A 109 -11.60 -3.43 1.95
N ILE A 110 -12.54 -2.49 1.84
CA ILE A 110 -13.68 -2.61 0.94
C ILE A 110 -13.34 -1.83 -0.33
N TYR A 111 -13.20 -2.56 -1.44
CA TYR A 111 -13.01 -1.97 -2.76
C TYR A 111 -14.37 -1.58 -3.38
N SER A 112 -14.46 -1.41 -4.67
CA SER A 112 -15.69 -0.99 -5.33
C SER A 112 -16.89 -1.88 -5.01
N LEU A 113 -18.05 -1.26 -4.73
CA LEU A 113 -19.31 -1.98 -4.54
C LEU A 113 -19.92 -2.43 -5.88
N PRO A 114 -20.77 -3.48 -5.89
CA PRO A 114 -21.51 -3.86 -7.08
C PRO A 114 -22.35 -2.69 -7.61
N GLY A 115 -22.28 -2.46 -8.93
CA GLY A 115 -22.99 -1.37 -9.58
C GLY A 115 -22.26 -0.02 -9.60
N ASP A 116 -21.05 0.09 -9.06
CA ASP A 116 -20.24 1.29 -9.15
C ASP A 116 -19.75 1.52 -10.58
N THR A 117 -20.25 2.58 -11.23
CA THR A 117 -19.97 2.94 -12.63
C THR A 117 -18.84 3.96 -12.80
N ARG A 118 -18.21 4.39 -11.69
CA ARG A 118 -17.03 5.30 -11.76
C ARG A 118 -15.89 4.66 -12.55
N PRO A 119 -15.02 5.46 -13.18
CA PRO A 119 -13.81 4.95 -13.82
C PRO A 119 -13.01 4.06 -12.87
N ALA A 120 -12.43 2.98 -13.40
CA ALA A 120 -11.65 2.04 -12.61
C ALA A 120 -10.17 2.46 -12.51
N MET A 121 -9.57 2.22 -11.34
CA MET A 121 -8.16 2.29 -11.04
C MET A 121 -7.73 0.97 -10.42
N GLY A 122 -6.79 0.25 -11.01
CA GLY A 122 -6.22 -0.97 -10.43
C GLY A 122 -5.40 -0.65 -9.18
N ILE A 123 -5.46 -1.53 -8.19
CA ILE A 123 -4.69 -1.36 -6.95
C ILE A 123 -3.18 -1.36 -7.22
N SER A 124 -2.71 -2.12 -8.20
CA SER A 124 -1.30 -2.23 -8.59
C SER A 124 -0.71 -0.91 -9.15
N ILE A 125 -1.55 0.02 -9.63
CA ILE A 125 -1.09 1.29 -10.21
C ILE A 125 -1.55 2.52 -9.43
N TRP A 126 -2.35 2.35 -8.39
CA TRP A 126 -2.88 3.46 -7.61
C TRP A 126 -1.78 4.28 -6.92
N THR A 127 -0.79 3.61 -6.32
CA THR A 127 0.36 4.29 -5.69
C THR A 127 1.13 5.12 -6.73
N GLN A 128 1.30 4.59 -7.94
CA GLN A 128 1.92 5.32 -9.04
C GLN A 128 1.12 6.56 -9.46
N TYR A 129 -0.21 6.46 -9.49
CA TYR A 129 -1.08 7.61 -9.76
C TYR A 129 -0.85 8.75 -8.77
N VAL A 130 -0.69 8.44 -7.50
CA VAL A 130 -0.40 9.42 -6.45
C VAL A 130 0.95 10.10 -6.69
N LEU A 131 1.99 9.32 -6.96
CA LEU A 131 3.35 9.83 -7.21
C LEU A 131 3.43 10.68 -8.48
N ASP A 132 2.70 10.29 -9.53
CA ASP A 132 2.70 10.98 -10.82
C ASP A 132 2.01 12.34 -10.79
N ASN A 133 0.99 12.51 -9.92
CA ASN A 133 0.06 13.65 -10.03
C ASN A 133 0.19 14.71 -8.94
N PHE A 134 0.72 14.38 -7.76
CA PHE A 134 0.69 15.28 -6.60
C PHE A 134 2.08 15.61 -6.10
N ALA A 135 2.27 16.87 -5.68
CA ALA A 135 3.51 17.33 -5.07
C ALA A 135 3.49 17.16 -3.54
N THR A 136 2.32 17.17 -2.92
CA THR A 136 2.16 17.16 -1.47
C THR A 136 1.07 16.17 -1.03
N VAL A 137 1.17 15.74 0.24
CA VAL A 137 0.13 14.91 0.86
C VAL A 137 -1.23 15.60 0.83
N ARG A 138 -1.26 16.93 1.05
CA ARG A 138 -2.51 17.71 1.04
C ARG A 138 -3.19 17.65 -0.32
N GLU A 139 -2.46 17.89 -1.41
CA GLU A 139 -3.00 17.79 -2.78
C GLU A 139 -3.58 16.40 -3.05
N ALA A 140 -2.84 15.34 -2.68
CA ALA A 140 -3.30 13.98 -2.86
C ALA A 140 -4.60 13.70 -2.09
N VAL A 141 -4.66 14.09 -0.81
CA VAL A 141 -5.84 13.89 0.04
C VAL A 141 -7.05 14.68 -0.49
N ASP A 142 -6.85 15.93 -0.88
CA ASP A 142 -7.94 16.80 -1.38
C ASP A 142 -8.53 16.26 -2.69
N GLU A 143 -7.70 15.66 -3.56
CA GLU A 143 -8.18 15.04 -4.79
C GLU A 143 -8.86 13.69 -4.53
N LEU A 144 -8.23 12.81 -3.74
CA LEU A 144 -8.76 11.48 -3.46
C LEU A 144 -10.11 11.53 -2.70
N LYS A 145 -10.33 12.52 -1.86
CA LYS A 145 -11.63 12.74 -1.19
C LYS A 145 -12.79 13.02 -2.14
N LYS A 146 -12.53 13.43 -3.38
CA LYS A 146 -13.59 13.65 -4.39
C LYS A 146 -14.15 12.33 -4.93
N GLU A 147 -13.49 11.21 -4.68
CA GLU A 147 -13.91 9.86 -5.10
C GLU A 147 -14.30 9.76 -6.58
N THR A 148 -13.55 10.41 -7.46
CA THR A 148 -13.84 10.49 -8.90
C THR A 148 -13.66 9.17 -9.64
N PHE A 149 -13.00 8.21 -9.02
CA PHE A 149 -12.78 6.86 -9.53
C PHE A 149 -12.97 5.83 -8.41
N ARG A 150 -13.07 4.57 -8.78
CA ARG A 150 -13.13 3.43 -7.85
C ARG A 150 -11.83 2.63 -7.91
N ILE A 151 -11.38 2.12 -6.76
CA ILE A 151 -10.28 1.16 -6.73
C ILE A 151 -10.83 -0.22 -7.04
N ARG A 152 -10.06 -0.98 -7.80
CA ARG A 152 -10.39 -2.35 -8.16
C ARG A 152 -9.25 -3.27 -7.70
N SER A 153 -9.59 -4.24 -6.86
CA SER A 153 -8.75 -5.40 -6.63
C SER A 153 -8.89 -6.32 -7.83
N GLU A 154 -7.81 -6.71 -8.42
CA GLU A 154 -7.84 -7.64 -9.56
C GLU A 154 -8.11 -9.07 -9.13
#